data_20d1796c0ba4ac43e02f884e4d1108f5
#
_entry.id   20d1796c0ba4ac43e02f884e4d1108f5
#
_cell.length_a   1.000
_cell.length_b   1.000
_cell.length_c   1.000
_cell.angle_alpha   90.00
_cell.angle_beta   90.00
_cell.angle_gamma   90.00
#
_symmetry.space_group_name_H-M   'P 1'
#
loop_
_entity.id
_entity.type
_entity.pdbx_description
1 polymer ?
#
loop_
_entity_poly.entity_id
_entity_poly.type
_entity_poly.pdbx_seq_one_letter_code
_entity_poly.pdbx_strand_id
1 'polypeptide(L)'
;MQERTYTTPCGEIHYWVNKDAAKASPQLVFLPGLTADHRLFDKQIEHFEGGYPVFVWDAPGHAASWPFELTFTLMDKARWLKEILDSEGFDAPILIGQSMGGYVGQCFAQRFPERLAGFISIDSAPLQREYVTGMEIWLLKRMEPVYRWYPWKSLLKSGTNGVATTQYGRDLMRGIMMTYDKDQDRYARLSGHGFKMLAEAMEADLPYALPCPALLICGEKDRAGSCIRYNKAWHKKTGIPLEWIKGAGHNSNTDAPEKVNALIEELYKKCLT
;
A
#
# COMPACT_ATOMS: atom_id res chain seq x y z
N MET A 1 -0.25 16.45 -11.26
CA MET A 1 0.04 16.33 -9.80
C MET A 1 1.12 17.35 -9.38
N GLN A 2 1.03 17.94 -8.17
CA GLN A 2 2.04 18.81 -7.56
C GLN A 2 2.76 18.08 -6.44
N GLU A 3 4.09 18.07 -6.49
CA GLU A 3 4.93 17.54 -5.41
C GLU A 3 4.92 18.47 -4.19
N ARG A 4 4.85 17.88 -3.01
CA ARG A 4 4.94 18.54 -1.70
C ARG A 4 5.70 17.66 -0.71
N THR A 5 6.07 18.23 0.41
CA THR A 5 6.79 17.54 1.48
C THR A 5 6.15 17.77 2.84
N TYR A 6 6.36 16.79 3.72
CA TYR A 6 5.93 16.84 5.12
C TYR A 6 7.08 16.40 6.03
N THR A 7 7.50 17.27 6.93
CA THR A 7 8.63 17.01 7.85
C THR A 7 8.16 16.23 9.07
N THR A 8 8.87 15.15 9.37
CA THR A 8 8.70 14.34 10.57
C THR A 8 9.98 14.32 11.40
N PRO A 9 9.96 13.86 12.65
CA PRO A 9 11.19 13.65 13.42
C PRO A 9 12.17 12.66 12.79
N CYS A 10 11.69 11.75 11.92
CA CYS A 10 12.51 10.71 11.29
C CYS A 10 13.02 11.07 9.89
N GLY A 11 12.50 12.14 9.28
CA GLY A 11 12.84 12.56 7.92
C GLY A 11 11.68 13.25 7.22
N GLU A 12 11.85 13.50 5.94
CA GLU A 12 10.88 14.20 5.10
C GLU A 12 10.08 13.22 4.25
N ILE A 13 8.75 13.36 4.21
CA ILE A 13 7.85 12.55 3.39
C ILE A 13 7.49 13.35 2.15
N HIS A 14 7.77 12.80 0.97
CA HIS A 14 7.37 13.36 -0.32
C HIS A 14 6.03 12.78 -0.77
N TYR A 15 5.14 13.64 -1.27
CA TYR A 15 3.84 13.24 -1.77
C TYR A 15 3.37 14.16 -2.90
N TRP A 16 2.40 13.70 -3.67
CA TRP A 16 1.84 14.42 -4.81
C TRP A 16 0.33 14.55 -4.65
N VAL A 17 -0.18 15.76 -4.94
CA VAL A 17 -1.61 16.08 -4.93
C VAL A 17 -1.98 16.90 -6.18
N ASN A 18 -3.24 16.84 -6.61
CA ASN A 18 -3.75 17.76 -7.61
C ASN A 18 -4.41 18.97 -6.92
N LYS A 19 -3.97 20.18 -7.33
CA LYS A 19 -4.23 21.45 -6.63
C LYS A 19 -5.71 21.85 -6.51
N ASP A 20 -6.50 21.56 -7.54
CA ASP A 20 -7.84 22.16 -7.68
C ASP A 20 -8.97 21.24 -7.22
N ALA A 21 -8.65 20.03 -6.88
CA ALA A 21 -9.62 19.00 -6.55
C ALA A 21 -9.91 18.85 -5.05
N ALA A 22 -9.19 19.57 -4.17
CA ALA A 22 -9.32 19.45 -2.71
C ALA A 22 -10.71 19.78 -2.15
N LYS A 23 -11.58 20.41 -2.95
CA LYS A 23 -12.95 20.80 -2.54
C LYS A 23 -14.00 19.72 -2.82
N ALA A 24 -13.70 18.72 -3.63
CA ALA A 24 -14.59 17.60 -3.90
C ALA A 24 -14.32 16.45 -2.92
N SER A 25 -15.35 15.88 -2.36
CA SER A 25 -15.28 14.75 -1.44
C SER A 25 -16.11 13.60 -2.00
N PRO A 26 -15.69 12.34 -1.81
CA PRO A 26 -14.47 11.86 -1.18
C PRO A 26 -13.20 12.02 -2.03
N GLN A 27 -12.03 11.88 -1.41
CA GLN A 27 -10.72 11.98 -2.06
C GLN A 27 -10.10 10.60 -2.26
N LEU A 28 -9.35 10.40 -3.36
CA LEU A 28 -8.65 9.16 -3.66
C LEU A 28 -7.21 9.22 -3.15
N VAL A 29 -6.87 8.34 -2.22
CA VAL A 29 -5.55 8.29 -1.57
C VAL A 29 -4.86 6.98 -1.88
N PHE A 30 -3.83 7.02 -2.72
CA PHE A 30 -3.07 5.86 -3.18
C PHE A 30 -1.85 5.60 -2.31
N LEU A 31 -1.75 4.38 -1.77
CA LEU A 31 -0.70 3.96 -0.84
C LEU A 31 0.09 2.78 -1.41
N PRO A 32 1.30 3.03 -1.96
CA PRO A 32 2.15 1.99 -2.52
C PRO A 32 2.63 0.97 -1.50
N GLY A 33 3.00 -0.21 -2.01
CA GLY A 33 3.56 -1.31 -1.23
C GLY A 33 5.00 -1.10 -0.78
N LEU A 34 5.53 -2.08 -0.06
CA LEU A 34 6.89 -2.08 0.44
C LEU A 34 7.89 -2.07 -0.72
N THR A 35 8.91 -1.22 -0.62
CA THR A 35 9.96 -0.97 -1.63
C THR A 35 9.48 -0.40 -2.97
N ALA A 36 8.19 -0.17 -3.13
CA ALA A 36 7.62 0.56 -4.27
C ALA A 36 7.58 2.08 -3.99
N ASP A 37 7.24 2.85 -5.00
CA ASP A 37 7.07 4.30 -4.91
C ASP A 37 5.76 4.75 -5.60
N HIS A 38 5.50 6.07 -5.64
CA HIS A 38 4.27 6.65 -6.20
C HIS A 38 3.96 6.16 -7.63
N ARG A 39 4.97 5.83 -8.44
CA ARG A 39 4.81 5.33 -9.82
C ARG A 39 4.06 4.00 -9.90
N LEU A 40 3.97 3.25 -8.80
CA LEU A 40 3.16 2.03 -8.77
C LEU A 40 1.70 2.30 -9.13
N PHE A 41 1.23 3.52 -8.91
CA PHE A 41 -0.14 3.95 -9.23
C PHE A 41 -0.23 4.90 -10.44
N ASP A 42 0.78 4.99 -11.31
CA ASP A 42 0.79 5.88 -12.48
C ASP A 42 -0.48 5.75 -13.31
N LYS A 43 -0.95 4.51 -13.59
CA LYS A 43 -2.15 4.26 -14.39
C LYS A 43 -3.45 4.67 -13.69
N GLN A 44 -3.49 4.62 -12.38
CA GLN A 44 -4.61 5.11 -11.57
C GLN A 44 -4.58 6.64 -11.54
N ILE A 45 -3.43 7.24 -11.32
CA ILE A 45 -3.25 8.70 -11.30
C ILE A 45 -3.65 9.28 -12.66
N GLU A 46 -3.11 8.75 -13.77
CA GLU A 46 -3.45 9.15 -15.14
C GLU A 46 -4.97 9.15 -15.40
N HIS A 47 -5.67 8.14 -14.85
CA HIS A 47 -7.11 8.00 -15.03
C HIS A 47 -7.94 8.98 -14.17
N PHE A 48 -7.52 9.22 -12.92
CA PHE A 48 -8.33 9.94 -11.96
C PHE A 48 -7.97 11.43 -11.80
N GLU A 49 -6.73 11.86 -12.04
CA GLU A 49 -6.26 13.22 -11.72
C GLU A 49 -7.04 14.35 -12.42
N GLY A 50 -7.66 14.06 -13.56
CA GLY A 50 -8.45 15.05 -14.31
C GLY A 50 -9.85 15.34 -13.77
N GLY A 51 -10.38 14.48 -12.88
CA GLY A 51 -11.76 14.58 -12.42
C GLY A 51 -11.97 14.34 -10.93
N TYR A 52 -10.94 13.92 -10.21
CA TYR A 52 -11.02 13.56 -8.79
C TYR A 52 -9.88 14.21 -7.99
N PRO A 53 -10.11 14.52 -6.69
CA PRO A 53 -9.01 14.83 -5.78
C PRO A 53 -8.15 13.59 -5.55
N VAL A 54 -6.88 13.67 -5.90
CA VAL A 54 -5.94 12.55 -5.85
C VAL A 54 -4.73 12.89 -4.99
N PHE A 55 -4.35 11.93 -4.16
CA PHE A 55 -3.11 11.93 -3.38
C PHE A 55 -2.36 10.63 -3.63
N VAL A 56 -1.04 10.71 -3.72
CA VAL A 56 -0.12 9.57 -3.66
C VAL A 56 1.16 10.01 -2.97
N TRP A 57 1.83 9.12 -2.27
CA TRP A 57 3.10 9.39 -1.61
C TRP A 57 4.20 8.40 -1.97
N ASP A 58 5.43 8.83 -1.75
CA ASP A 58 6.52 7.92 -1.45
C ASP A 58 6.48 7.67 0.05
N ALA A 59 6.14 6.44 0.46
CA ALA A 59 5.97 6.13 1.87
C ALA A 59 7.27 6.41 2.66
N PRO A 60 7.22 6.71 3.97
CA PRO A 60 8.41 6.96 4.80
C PRO A 60 9.54 5.97 4.54
N GLY A 61 10.71 6.47 4.17
CA GLY A 61 11.90 5.69 3.81
C GLY A 61 11.97 5.19 2.36
N HIS A 62 10.95 5.45 1.53
CA HIS A 62 10.89 5.01 0.13
C HIS A 62 11.27 6.15 -0.82
N ALA A 63 11.89 5.81 -1.94
CA ALA A 63 12.20 6.70 -3.07
C ALA A 63 12.60 8.14 -2.65
N ALA A 64 11.80 9.16 -2.98
CA ALA A 64 12.08 10.57 -2.64
C ALA A 64 12.02 10.83 -1.12
N SER A 65 11.28 10.04 -0.36
CA SER A 65 11.24 10.10 1.12
C SER A 65 12.45 9.45 1.79
N TRP A 66 13.58 9.34 1.10
CA TRP A 66 14.86 8.92 1.64
C TRP A 66 15.87 10.07 1.54
N PRO A 67 16.75 10.31 2.56
CA PRO A 67 17.00 9.48 3.77
C PRO A 67 15.92 9.62 4.84
N PHE A 68 15.71 8.53 5.63
CA PHE A 68 14.70 8.47 6.67
C PHE A 68 15.16 7.52 7.80
N GLU A 69 14.99 7.88 9.06
CA GLU A 69 15.30 6.98 10.18
C GLU A 69 14.26 5.87 10.29
N LEU A 70 14.71 4.62 10.25
CA LEU A 70 13.84 3.45 10.30
C LEU A 70 13.52 3.04 11.75
N THR A 71 12.90 3.95 12.52
CA THR A 71 12.52 3.76 13.93
C THR A 71 11.02 3.88 14.17
N PHE A 72 10.24 4.10 13.10
CA PHE A 72 8.80 4.30 13.13
C PHE A 72 8.01 2.99 12.98
N THR A 73 6.72 3.04 13.30
CA THR A 73 5.75 1.94 13.22
C THR A 73 4.76 2.12 12.06
N LEU A 74 3.94 1.12 11.77
CA LEU A 74 2.80 1.27 10.84
C LEU A 74 1.78 2.29 11.36
N MET A 75 1.63 2.38 12.68
CA MET A 75 0.75 3.37 13.31
C MET A 75 1.28 4.81 13.14
N ASP A 76 2.61 5.00 13.17
CA ASP A 76 3.21 6.30 12.86
C ASP A 76 2.97 6.69 11.40
N LYS A 77 3.07 5.75 10.46
CA LYS A 77 2.69 5.99 9.05
C LYS A 77 1.24 6.44 8.92
N ALA A 78 0.32 5.78 9.61
CA ALA A 78 -1.10 6.14 9.60
C ALA A 78 -1.34 7.53 10.20
N ARG A 79 -0.63 7.89 11.27
CA ARG A 79 -0.69 9.21 11.89
C ARG A 79 -0.14 10.30 10.97
N TRP A 80 1.04 10.12 10.39
CA TRP A 80 1.61 11.08 9.43
C TRP A 80 0.73 11.24 8.19
N LEU A 81 0.18 10.13 7.68
CA LEU A 81 -0.79 10.21 6.59
C LEU A 81 -1.98 11.10 6.96
N LYS A 82 -2.56 10.90 8.15
CA LYS A 82 -3.68 11.72 8.64
C LYS A 82 -3.29 13.20 8.74
N GLU A 83 -2.13 13.50 9.30
CA GLU A 83 -1.63 14.88 9.45
C GLU A 83 -1.41 15.56 8.09
N ILE A 84 -0.87 14.84 7.11
CA ILE A 84 -0.72 15.33 5.73
C ILE A 84 -2.08 15.57 5.08
N LEU A 85 -3.01 14.61 5.18
CA LEU A 85 -4.35 14.75 4.60
C LEU A 85 -5.12 15.91 5.22
N ASP A 86 -4.98 16.17 6.52
CA ASP A 86 -5.55 17.34 7.18
C ASP A 86 -4.99 18.66 6.61
N SER A 87 -3.67 18.72 6.40
CA SER A 87 -3.02 19.92 5.85
C SER A 87 -3.43 20.21 4.41
N GLU A 88 -3.85 19.18 3.67
CA GLU A 88 -4.34 19.30 2.30
C GLU A 88 -5.88 19.48 2.21
N GLY A 89 -6.60 19.42 3.33
CA GLY A 89 -8.06 19.51 3.37
C GLY A 89 -8.76 18.26 2.83
N PHE A 90 -8.13 17.09 2.95
CA PHE A 90 -8.69 15.79 2.58
C PHE A 90 -9.45 15.21 3.77
N ASP A 91 -10.72 15.57 3.90
CA ASP A 91 -11.53 15.28 5.10
C ASP A 91 -12.18 13.88 5.11
N ALA A 92 -12.44 13.32 3.93
CA ALA A 92 -13.12 12.04 3.77
C ALA A 92 -12.42 11.16 2.71
N PRO A 93 -11.20 10.65 3.00
CA PRO A 93 -10.44 9.87 2.02
C PRO A 93 -11.03 8.47 1.79
N ILE A 94 -10.95 8.02 0.53
CA ILE A 94 -10.99 6.60 0.18
C ILE A 94 -9.54 6.14 0.11
N LEU A 95 -9.12 5.31 1.05
CA LEU A 95 -7.76 4.78 1.08
C LEU A 95 -7.65 3.55 0.17
N ILE A 96 -6.73 3.61 -0.78
CA ILE A 96 -6.48 2.57 -1.78
C ILE A 96 -5.04 2.08 -1.59
N GLY A 97 -4.89 0.98 -0.87
CA GLY A 97 -3.58 0.48 -0.47
C GLY A 97 -3.20 -0.81 -1.19
N GLN A 98 -2.05 -0.81 -1.87
CA GLN A 98 -1.46 -2.01 -2.44
C GLN A 98 -0.49 -2.64 -1.44
N SER A 99 -0.60 -3.95 -1.16
CA SER A 99 0.32 -4.69 -0.29
C SER A 99 0.54 -3.98 1.05
N MET A 100 1.75 -3.52 1.37
CA MET A 100 2.06 -2.78 2.59
C MET A 100 1.18 -1.51 2.76
N GLY A 101 0.81 -0.86 1.67
CA GLY A 101 -0.12 0.28 1.69
C GLY A 101 -1.50 -0.08 2.24
N GLY A 102 -1.98 -1.31 1.98
CA GLY A 102 -3.22 -1.82 2.55
C GLY A 102 -3.16 -1.97 4.07
N TYR A 103 -1.99 -2.34 4.63
CA TYR A 103 -1.81 -2.39 6.08
C TYR A 103 -1.76 -0.99 6.72
N VAL A 104 -1.18 -0.01 6.02
CA VAL A 104 -1.25 1.41 6.47
C VAL A 104 -2.70 1.87 6.53
N GLY A 105 -3.51 1.55 5.50
CA GLY A 105 -4.95 1.87 5.49
C GLY A 105 -5.71 1.21 6.64
N GLN A 106 -5.39 -0.05 6.99
CA GLN A 106 -5.98 -0.74 8.14
C GLN A 106 -5.56 -0.09 9.48
N CYS A 107 -4.29 0.30 9.64
CA CYS A 107 -3.84 1.07 10.81
C CYS A 107 -4.53 2.44 10.91
N PHE A 108 -4.78 3.08 9.77
CA PHE A 108 -5.57 4.32 9.72
C PHE A 108 -7.01 4.07 10.21
N ALA A 109 -7.65 2.98 9.75
CA ALA A 109 -8.98 2.59 10.20
C ALA A 109 -9.04 2.26 11.70
N GLN A 110 -7.97 1.69 12.27
CA GLN A 110 -7.87 1.45 13.72
C GLN A 110 -7.84 2.74 14.52
N ARG A 111 -7.21 3.77 14.00
CA ARG A 111 -6.91 4.99 14.75
C ARG A 111 -7.87 6.14 14.46
N PHE A 112 -8.37 6.22 13.23
CA PHE A 112 -9.17 7.34 12.71
C PHE A 112 -10.38 6.83 11.90
N PRO A 113 -11.19 5.90 12.44
CA PRO A 113 -12.27 5.25 11.69
C PRO A 113 -13.29 6.27 11.15
N GLU A 114 -13.54 7.35 11.87
CA GLU A 114 -14.48 8.41 11.50
C GLU A 114 -14.05 9.24 10.28
N ARG A 115 -12.77 9.13 9.89
CA ARG A 115 -12.20 9.88 8.76
C ARG A 115 -12.32 9.13 7.43
N LEU A 116 -12.68 7.84 7.45
CA LEU A 116 -12.73 7.02 6.24
C LEU A 116 -14.06 7.13 5.52
N ALA A 117 -14.04 7.57 4.25
CA ALA A 117 -15.17 7.44 3.33
C ALA A 117 -15.23 6.04 2.69
N GLY A 118 -14.08 5.41 2.44
CA GLY A 118 -14.00 4.09 1.84
C GLY A 118 -12.60 3.44 1.99
N PHE A 119 -12.53 2.13 1.74
CA PHE A 119 -11.28 1.38 1.80
C PHE A 119 -11.18 0.35 0.69
N ILE A 120 -10.08 0.37 -0.05
CA ILE A 120 -9.72 -0.66 -1.04
C ILE A 120 -8.38 -1.29 -0.67
N SER A 121 -8.39 -2.60 -0.48
CA SER A 121 -7.18 -3.40 -0.26
C SER A 121 -6.82 -4.10 -1.57
N ILE A 122 -5.68 -3.77 -2.16
CA ILE A 122 -5.18 -4.39 -3.40
C ILE A 122 -4.00 -5.30 -3.02
N ASP A 123 -4.13 -6.60 -3.29
CA ASP A 123 -3.06 -7.58 -3.05
C ASP A 123 -2.42 -7.46 -1.66
N SER A 124 -3.23 -7.10 -0.66
CA SER A 124 -2.86 -7.01 0.74
C SER A 124 -3.61 -8.09 1.54
N ALA A 125 -3.46 -8.11 2.85
CA ALA A 125 -4.08 -9.12 3.70
C ALA A 125 -4.60 -8.49 5.01
N PRO A 126 -5.45 -9.16 5.77
CA PRO A 126 -5.93 -8.65 7.04
C PRO A 126 -4.79 -8.53 8.07
N LEU A 127 -4.88 -7.51 8.91
CA LEU A 127 -3.87 -7.20 9.92
C LEU A 127 -4.10 -7.96 11.25
N GLN A 128 -5.33 -8.48 11.47
CA GLN A 128 -5.66 -9.14 12.73
C GLN A 128 -4.87 -10.43 12.94
N ARG A 129 -4.49 -10.63 14.20
CA ARG A 129 -3.66 -11.75 14.67
C ARG A 129 -4.24 -13.12 14.33
N GLU A 130 -5.56 -13.25 14.28
CA GLU A 130 -6.25 -14.52 14.03
C GLU A 130 -6.01 -15.15 12.64
N TYR A 131 -5.58 -14.33 11.65
CA TYR A 131 -5.31 -14.82 10.30
C TYR A 131 -3.89 -15.35 10.13
N VAL A 132 -2.97 -15.03 11.05
CA VAL A 132 -1.54 -15.35 10.92
C VAL A 132 -1.08 -16.26 12.07
N THR A 133 -0.10 -17.10 11.78
CA THR A 133 0.49 -17.99 12.79
C THR A 133 1.64 -17.30 13.52
N GLY A 134 1.99 -17.78 14.73
CA GLY A 134 3.15 -17.30 15.46
C GLY A 134 4.47 -17.50 14.71
N MET A 135 4.57 -18.58 13.90
CA MET A 135 5.73 -18.84 13.07
C MET A 135 5.89 -17.79 11.94
N GLU A 136 4.78 -17.43 11.28
CA GLU A 136 4.79 -16.38 10.24
C GLU A 136 5.25 -15.04 10.83
N ILE A 137 4.73 -14.65 11.99
CA ILE A 137 5.18 -13.41 12.69
C ILE A 137 6.65 -13.49 13.07
N TRP A 138 7.10 -14.63 13.59
CA TRP A 138 8.51 -14.83 13.94
C TRP A 138 9.43 -14.70 12.72
N LEU A 139 9.02 -15.23 11.56
CA LEU A 139 9.76 -15.10 10.30
C LEU A 139 9.79 -13.64 9.82
N LEU A 140 8.65 -12.94 9.80
CA LEU A 140 8.55 -11.54 9.38
C LEU A 140 9.55 -10.65 10.13
N LYS A 141 9.69 -10.83 11.44
CA LYS A 141 10.66 -10.09 12.28
C LYS A 141 12.13 -10.33 11.93
N ARG A 142 12.43 -11.35 11.11
CA ARG A 142 13.81 -11.78 10.76
C ARG A 142 14.11 -11.67 9.27
N MET A 143 13.34 -10.89 8.53
CA MET A 143 13.49 -10.81 7.07
C MET A 143 14.70 -9.97 6.64
N GLU A 144 15.20 -9.02 7.44
CA GLU A 144 16.33 -8.18 7.06
C GLU A 144 17.59 -8.98 6.69
N PRO A 145 18.09 -9.92 7.51
CA PRO A 145 19.22 -10.76 7.12
C PRO A 145 18.98 -11.55 5.83
N VAL A 146 17.74 -12.01 5.61
CA VAL A 146 17.40 -12.73 4.38
C VAL A 146 17.60 -11.83 3.16
N TYR A 147 17.09 -10.60 3.18
CA TYR A 147 17.26 -9.65 2.08
C TYR A 147 18.71 -9.20 1.92
N ARG A 148 19.46 -9.07 3.00
CA ARG A 148 20.89 -8.66 2.99
C ARG A 148 21.79 -9.71 2.34
N TRP A 149 21.54 -11.00 2.58
CA TRP A 149 22.36 -12.11 2.09
C TRP A 149 21.87 -12.71 0.77
N TYR A 150 20.64 -12.44 0.39
CA TYR A 150 20.08 -12.97 -0.86
C TYR A 150 20.68 -12.25 -2.07
N PRO A 151 21.12 -12.99 -3.14
CA PRO A 151 21.78 -12.36 -4.28
C PRO A 151 20.89 -11.31 -4.96
N TRP A 152 21.41 -10.09 -5.15
CA TRP A 152 20.67 -8.96 -5.71
C TRP A 152 19.97 -9.26 -7.03
N LYS A 153 20.68 -9.96 -7.98
CA LYS A 153 20.07 -10.36 -9.26
C LYS A 153 18.81 -11.21 -9.07
N SER A 154 18.79 -12.05 -8.04
CA SER A 154 17.63 -12.90 -7.73
C SER A 154 16.52 -12.08 -7.06
N LEU A 155 16.87 -11.14 -6.16
CA LEU A 155 15.90 -10.18 -5.59
C LEU A 155 15.26 -9.34 -6.70
N LEU A 156 16.07 -8.79 -7.61
CA LEU A 156 15.59 -8.02 -8.75
C LEU A 156 14.61 -8.84 -9.61
N LYS A 157 14.97 -10.10 -9.94
CA LYS A 157 14.09 -11.00 -10.70
C LYS A 157 12.77 -11.29 -9.94
N SER A 158 12.84 -11.54 -8.64
CA SER A 158 11.64 -11.82 -7.82
C SER A 158 10.76 -10.58 -7.67
N GLY A 159 11.35 -9.42 -7.40
CA GLY A 159 10.65 -8.15 -7.26
C GLY A 159 10.12 -7.57 -8.58
N THR A 160 10.49 -8.14 -9.71
CA THR A 160 9.94 -7.80 -11.03
C THR A 160 8.98 -8.87 -11.53
N ASN A 161 9.51 -10.03 -11.92
CA ASN A 161 8.72 -11.11 -12.53
C ASN A 161 7.86 -11.88 -11.53
N GLY A 162 8.18 -11.82 -10.23
CA GLY A 162 7.42 -12.47 -9.16
C GLY A 162 6.19 -11.69 -8.72
N VAL A 163 6.15 -10.36 -8.96
CA VAL A 163 5.06 -9.48 -8.50
C VAL A 163 4.14 -9.02 -9.62
N ALA A 164 4.59 -9.01 -10.88
CA ALA A 164 3.80 -8.58 -12.02
C ALA A 164 3.82 -9.62 -13.15
N THR A 165 2.70 -9.74 -13.86
CA THR A 165 2.53 -10.68 -14.98
C THR A 165 2.59 -10.01 -16.33
N THR A 166 2.30 -8.71 -16.41
CA THR A 166 2.40 -7.92 -17.65
C THR A 166 3.81 -7.39 -17.88
N GLN A 167 4.14 -7.07 -19.13
CA GLN A 167 5.42 -6.45 -19.45
C GLN A 167 5.52 -5.06 -18.80
N TYR A 168 4.45 -4.26 -18.89
CA TYR A 168 4.38 -2.94 -18.25
C TYR A 168 4.67 -3.01 -16.73
N GLY A 169 3.96 -3.88 -16.00
CA GLY A 169 4.16 -4.02 -14.56
C GLY A 169 5.58 -4.48 -14.20
N ARG A 170 6.18 -5.38 -14.99
CA ARG A 170 7.56 -5.83 -14.80
C ARG A 170 8.59 -4.74 -15.04
N ASP A 171 8.42 -3.95 -16.11
CA ASP A 171 9.35 -2.87 -16.46
C ASP A 171 9.25 -1.74 -15.43
N LEU A 172 8.05 -1.39 -14.99
CA LEU A 172 7.82 -0.44 -13.91
C LEU A 172 8.54 -0.90 -12.63
N MET A 173 8.29 -2.12 -12.17
CA MET A 173 8.93 -2.66 -10.96
C MET A 173 10.45 -2.77 -11.12
N ARG A 174 10.94 -3.09 -12.32
CA ARG A 174 12.39 -3.06 -12.58
C ARG A 174 12.94 -1.65 -12.39
N GLY A 175 12.30 -0.63 -12.96
CA GLY A 175 12.70 0.78 -12.80
C GLY A 175 12.71 1.22 -11.33
N ILE A 176 11.71 0.82 -10.56
CA ILE A 176 11.64 1.08 -9.11
C ILE A 176 12.78 0.37 -8.37
N MET A 177 12.96 -0.92 -8.57
CA MET A 177 14.00 -1.68 -7.88
C MET A 177 15.43 -1.24 -8.24
N MET A 178 15.67 -0.79 -9.48
CA MET A 178 16.97 -0.28 -9.89
C MET A 178 17.41 0.99 -9.15
N THR A 179 16.50 1.68 -8.47
CA THR A 179 16.88 2.80 -7.57
C THR A 179 17.70 2.33 -6.36
N TYR A 180 17.64 1.04 -6.03
CA TYR A 180 18.42 0.41 -4.94
C TYR A 180 19.69 -0.30 -5.44
N ASP A 181 19.98 -0.33 -6.74
CA ASP A 181 21.09 -1.11 -7.32
C ASP A 181 22.45 -0.71 -6.74
N LYS A 182 22.64 0.58 -6.46
CA LYS A 182 23.86 1.12 -5.85
C LYS A 182 23.84 1.11 -4.31
N ASP A 183 22.73 0.76 -3.69
CA ASP A 183 22.55 0.73 -2.23
C ASP A 183 21.62 -0.42 -1.82
N GLN A 184 22.12 -1.64 -2.01
CA GLN A 184 21.37 -2.87 -1.70
C GLN A 184 21.16 -3.05 -0.18
N ASP A 185 22.02 -2.45 0.64
CA ASP A 185 21.83 -2.41 2.09
C ASP A 185 20.60 -1.61 2.48
N ARG A 186 20.35 -0.48 1.82
CA ARG A 186 19.09 0.28 1.97
C ARG A 186 17.88 -0.58 1.66
N TYR A 187 17.90 -1.35 0.55
CA TYR A 187 16.81 -2.26 0.21
C TYR A 187 16.55 -3.29 1.31
N ALA A 188 17.60 -3.92 1.82
CA ALA A 188 17.50 -4.93 2.87
C ALA A 188 16.96 -4.35 4.18
N ARG A 189 17.50 -3.19 4.62
CA ARG A 189 17.05 -2.49 5.82
C ARG A 189 15.61 -2.04 5.72
N LEU A 190 15.21 -1.44 4.60
CA LEU A 190 13.84 -0.98 4.37
C LEU A 190 12.85 -2.15 4.34
N SER A 191 13.19 -3.23 3.64
CA SER A 191 12.39 -4.45 3.58
C SER A 191 12.26 -5.09 4.96
N GLY A 192 13.37 -5.26 5.67
CA GLY A 192 13.40 -5.83 7.02
C GLY A 192 12.58 -5.01 8.01
N HIS A 193 12.73 -3.68 7.99
CA HIS A 193 11.95 -2.78 8.83
C HIS A 193 10.45 -2.87 8.50
N GLY A 194 10.08 -2.89 7.21
CA GLY A 194 8.69 -3.04 6.79
C GLY A 194 8.03 -4.31 7.31
N PHE A 195 8.70 -5.46 7.17
CA PHE A 195 8.17 -6.73 7.71
C PHE A 195 8.16 -6.78 9.24
N LYS A 196 9.13 -6.16 9.90
CA LYS A 196 9.14 -6.04 11.36
C LYS A 196 7.95 -5.22 11.85
N MET A 197 7.70 -4.04 11.27
CA MET A 197 6.53 -3.21 11.60
C MET A 197 5.21 -3.95 11.39
N LEU A 198 5.10 -4.71 10.28
CA LEU A 198 3.92 -5.54 10.01
C LEU A 198 3.72 -6.59 11.10
N ALA A 199 4.76 -7.30 11.48
CA ALA A 199 4.70 -8.30 12.54
C ALA A 199 4.30 -7.70 13.90
N GLU A 200 4.85 -6.53 14.24
CA GLU A 200 4.52 -5.80 15.47
C GLU A 200 3.06 -5.33 15.49
N ALA A 201 2.54 -4.85 14.37
CA ALA A 201 1.14 -4.45 14.25
C ALA A 201 0.19 -5.66 14.36
N MET A 202 0.56 -6.81 13.77
CA MET A 202 -0.20 -8.06 13.91
C MET A 202 -0.17 -8.58 15.36
N GLU A 203 0.94 -8.44 16.08
CA GLU A 203 1.02 -8.84 17.50
C GLU A 203 0.25 -7.91 18.42
N ALA A 204 0.21 -6.62 18.12
CA ALA A 204 -0.58 -5.65 18.86
C ALA A 204 -2.08 -5.94 18.78
N ASP A 205 -2.50 -6.58 17.69
CA ASP A 205 -3.86 -7.08 17.43
C ASP A 205 -4.96 -6.08 17.82
N LEU A 206 -4.73 -4.82 17.46
CA LEU A 206 -5.68 -3.75 17.76
C LEU A 206 -6.99 -4.01 16.99
N PRO A 207 -8.12 -3.95 17.68
CA PRO A 207 -9.41 -4.13 17.01
C PRO A 207 -9.64 -3.01 16.02
N TYR A 208 -10.19 -3.36 14.86
CA TYR A 208 -10.73 -2.38 13.93
C TYR A 208 -11.97 -2.91 13.23
N ALA A 209 -12.85 -1.99 12.89
CA ALA A 209 -13.93 -2.22 11.97
C ALA A 209 -13.77 -1.23 10.81
N LEU A 210 -14.19 -1.62 9.63
CA LEU A 210 -14.29 -0.71 8.49
C LEU A 210 -15.70 -0.11 8.50
N PRO A 211 -15.87 1.13 8.97
CA PRO A 211 -17.19 1.76 9.14
C PRO A 211 -17.73 2.31 7.81
N CYS A 212 -17.08 2.01 6.71
CA CYS A 212 -17.30 2.54 5.38
C CYS A 212 -17.40 1.41 4.35
N PRO A 213 -17.87 1.69 3.11
CA PRO A 213 -17.76 0.78 2.00
C PRO A 213 -16.32 0.31 1.81
N ALA A 214 -16.13 -1.01 1.66
CA ALA A 214 -14.81 -1.61 1.48
C ALA A 214 -14.81 -2.65 0.37
N LEU A 215 -13.62 -2.85 -0.25
CA LEU A 215 -13.40 -3.81 -1.32
C LEU A 215 -12.03 -4.45 -1.18
N LEU A 216 -11.96 -5.77 -1.34
CA LEU A 216 -10.73 -6.53 -1.47
C LEU A 216 -10.49 -6.82 -2.96
N ILE A 217 -9.30 -6.56 -3.45
CA ILE A 217 -8.85 -6.90 -4.81
C ILE A 217 -7.65 -7.82 -4.68
N CYS A 218 -7.65 -8.94 -5.39
CA CYS A 218 -6.53 -9.88 -5.34
C CYS A 218 -6.25 -10.50 -6.73
N GLY A 219 -5.00 -10.51 -7.12
CA GLY A 219 -4.57 -11.17 -8.35
C GLY A 219 -4.68 -12.69 -8.24
N GLU A 220 -5.24 -13.35 -9.26
CA GLU A 220 -5.36 -14.81 -9.28
C GLU A 220 -4.01 -15.54 -9.20
N LYS A 221 -2.95 -14.89 -9.66
CA LYS A 221 -1.56 -15.40 -9.67
C LYS A 221 -0.67 -14.77 -8.61
N ASP A 222 -1.26 -14.08 -7.64
CA ASP A 222 -0.49 -13.51 -6.53
C ASP A 222 0.25 -14.61 -5.75
N ARG A 223 1.58 -14.48 -5.65
CA ARG A 223 2.47 -15.41 -4.96
C ARG A 223 3.20 -14.76 -3.78
N ALA A 224 2.83 -13.54 -3.41
CA ALA A 224 3.41 -12.86 -2.26
C ALA A 224 2.86 -13.46 -0.96
N GLY A 225 3.68 -14.26 -0.30
CA GLY A 225 3.30 -14.95 0.93
C GLY A 225 2.03 -15.79 0.76
N SER A 226 1.07 -15.58 1.65
CA SER A 226 -0.23 -16.27 1.66
C SER A 226 -1.41 -15.35 1.29
N CYS A 227 -1.17 -14.31 0.49
CA CYS A 227 -2.15 -13.26 0.18
C CYS A 227 -3.50 -13.84 -0.30
N ILE A 228 -3.49 -14.78 -1.25
CA ILE A 228 -4.72 -15.44 -1.75
C ILE A 228 -5.49 -16.13 -0.60
N ARG A 229 -4.79 -16.89 0.26
CA ARG A 229 -5.40 -17.60 1.39
C ARG A 229 -6.03 -16.62 2.38
N TYR A 230 -5.32 -15.54 2.68
CA TYR A 230 -5.78 -14.54 3.65
C TYR A 230 -6.96 -13.73 3.12
N ASN A 231 -6.96 -13.32 1.85
CA ASN A 231 -8.09 -12.62 1.26
C ASN A 231 -9.36 -13.46 1.23
N LYS A 232 -9.26 -14.77 0.92
CA LYS A 232 -10.39 -15.70 1.01
C LYS A 232 -10.95 -15.81 2.43
N ALA A 233 -10.07 -15.92 3.43
CA ALA A 233 -10.46 -15.99 4.84
C ALA A 233 -11.10 -14.69 5.32
N TRP A 234 -10.51 -13.56 4.95
CA TRP A 234 -11.02 -12.23 5.28
C TRP A 234 -12.41 -11.98 4.71
N HIS A 235 -12.59 -12.21 3.40
CA HIS A 235 -13.90 -12.15 2.74
C HIS A 235 -14.92 -13.05 3.43
N LYS A 236 -14.57 -14.32 3.65
CA LYS A 236 -15.48 -15.29 4.28
C LYS A 236 -15.95 -14.85 5.67
N LYS A 237 -15.06 -14.25 6.46
CA LYS A 237 -15.35 -13.85 7.83
C LYS A 237 -16.12 -12.54 7.93
N THR A 238 -15.78 -11.56 7.10
CA THR A 238 -16.30 -10.18 7.22
C THR A 238 -17.43 -9.87 6.25
N GLY A 239 -17.57 -10.65 5.17
CA GLY A 239 -18.50 -10.34 4.09
C GLY A 239 -18.03 -9.19 3.17
N ILE A 240 -16.85 -8.59 3.40
CA ILE A 240 -16.30 -7.58 2.49
C ILE A 240 -16.17 -8.18 1.08
N PRO A 241 -16.69 -7.56 0.03
CA PRO A 241 -16.58 -8.07 -1.34
C PRO A 241 -15.12 -8.33 -1.73
N LEU A 242 -14.87 -9.42 -2.45
CA LEU A 242 -13.55 -9.81 -2.95
C LEU A 242 -13.61 -9.99 -4.47
N GLU A 243 -12.85 -9.17 -5.18
CA GLU A 243 -12.72 -9.21 -6.64
C GLU A 243 -11.39 -9.85 -7.05
N TRP A 244 -11.49 -10.89 -7.87
CA TRP A 244 -10.33 -11.57 -8.43
C TRP A 244 -9.93 -10.94 -9.76
N ILE A 245 -8.67 -10.53 -9.87
CA ILE A 245 -8.15 -10.00 -11.12
C ILE A 245 -7.52 -11.12 -11.92
N LYS A 246 -8.22 -11.52 -12.97
CA LYS A 246 -7.83 -12.66 -13.82
C LYS A 246 -6.43 -12.47 -14.40
N GLY A 247 -5.57 -13.44 -14.14
CA GLY A 247 -4.21 -13.49 -14.69
C GLY A 247 -3.21 -12.53 -14.04
N ALA A 248 -3.63 -11.63 -13.12
CA ALA A 248 -2.75 -10.68 -12.45
C ALA A 248 -1.93 -11.33 -11.34
N GLY A 249 -0.73 -10.77 -11.09
CA GLY A 249 0.15 -11.10 -9.97
C GLY A 249 -0.15 -10.29 -8.72
N HIS A 250 0.89 -9.99 -7.95
CA HIS A 250 0.81 -9.21 -6.72
C HIS A 250 0.57 -7.70 -6.94
N ASN A 251 0.77 -7.21 -8.15
CA ASN A 251 0.51 -5.82 -8.53
C ASN A 251 -0.68 -5.76 -9.49
N SER A 252 -1.87 -6.14 -9.02
CA SER A 252 -3.10 -6.19 -9.82
C SER A 252 -3.43 -4.86 -10.47
N ASN A 253 -3.10 -3.74 -9.79
CA ASN A 253 -3.30 -2.38 -10.29
C ASN A 253 -2.44 -2.04 -11.53
N THR A 254 -1.27 -2.68 -11.68
CA THR A 254 -0.41 -2.52 -12.86
C THR A 254 -0.67 -3.58 -13.94
N ASP A 255 -1.11 -4.76 -13.51
CA ASP A 255 -1.38 -5.87 -14.44
C ASP A 255 -2.73 -5.74 -15.17
N ALA A 256 -3.71 -5.10 -14.55
CA ALA A 256 -5.04 -4.86 -15.12
C ALA A 256 -5.60 -3.48 -14.70
N PRO A 257 -4.94 -2.38 -15.10
CA PRO A 257 -5.27 -1.04 -14.60
C PRO A 257 -6.70 -0.63 -14.91
N GLU A 258 -7.23 -0.92 -16.09
CA GLU A 258 -8.59 -0.56 -16.48
C GLU A 258 -9.64 -1.24 -15.59
N LYS A 259 -9.43 -2.53 -15.26
CA LYS A 259 -10.34 -3.27 -14.38
C LYS A 259 -10.28 -2.72 -12.95
N VAL A 260 -9.08 -2.42 -12.45
CA VAL A 260 -8.91 -1.86 -11.10
C VAL A 260 -9.49 -0.44 -11.03
N ASN A 261 -9.29 0.39 -12.06
CA ASN A 261 -9.89 1.73 -12.13
C ASN A 261 -11.43 1.68 -12.09
N ALA A 262 -12.05 0.77 -12.86
CA ALA A 262 -13.51 0.58 -12.83
C ALA A 262 -14.01 0.18 -11.44
N LEU A 263 -13.30 -0.69 -10.72
CA LEU A 263 -13.65 -1.10 -9.36
C LEU A 263 -13.51 0.06 -8.35
N ILE A 264 -12.50 0.90 -8.53
CA ILE A 264 -12.33 2.12 -7.72
C ILE A 264 -13.50 3.08 -7.94
N GLU A 265 -13.91 3.30 -9.20
CA GLU A 265 -15.08 4.14 -9.53
C GLU A 265 -16.39 3.58 -8.94
N GLU A 266 -16.57 2.27 -9.00
CA GLU A 266 -17.75 1.61 -8.41
C GLU A 266 -17.84 1.83 -6.89
N LEU A 267 -16.71 1.70 -6.19
CA LEU A 267 -16.66 1.98 -4.75
C LEU A 267 -16.87 3.47 -4.48
N TYR A 268 -16.21 4.35 -5.25
CA TYR A 268 -16.37 5.80 -5.11
C TYR A 268 -17.85 6.21 -5.16
N LYS A 269 -18.61 5.69 -6.13
CA LYS A 269 -20.06 5.94 -6.24
C LYS A 269 -20.84 5.50 -5.01
N LYS A 270 -20.45 4.38 -4.38
CA LYS A 270 -21.07 3.91 -3.13
C LYS A 270 -20.70 4.78 -1.91
N CYS A 271 -19.60 5.50 -1.96
CA CYS A 271 -19.19 6.42 -0.89
C CYS A 271 -19.89 7.80 -1.00
N LEU A 272 -20.60 8.08 -2.10
CA LEU A 272 -21.39 9.32 -2.27
C LEU A 272 -22.82 9.21 -1.72
N THR A 273 -23.29 7.98 -1.46
CA THR A 273 -24.64 7.68 -0.94
C THR A 273 -24.63 7.52 0.56
#